data_3780bcf8584bb3adf3a64cf95454448c
#
_entry.id   3780bcf8584bb3adf3a64cf95454448c
#
_cell.length_a   1.000
_cell.length_b   1.000
_cell.length_c   1.000
_cell.angle_alpha   90.00
_cell.angle_beta   90.00
_cell.angle_gamma   90.00
#
_symmetry.space_group_name_H-M   'P 1'
#
loop_
_entity.id
_entity.type
_entity.pdbx_description
1 polymer ?
#
loop_
_entity_poly.entity_id
_entity_poly.type
_entity_poly.pdbx_seq_one_letter_code
_entity_poly.pdbx_strand_id
1 'polypeptide(L)'
;MDEYNILLMPFRIIMTGKLKYKVIKSDRQYHQYCRMLEQLVEQPTRPGSRDEIELLTVLIHQYDEVQDELSDLDPIELLKSFMRDHQMNGTHLVDLLGISKGYVSDILNYKKGLSKEVIRKLALKFKVRQEAFNRPYALEKSKKKSRLSATT
;
A
#
# COMPACT_ATOMS: atom_id res chain seq x y z
N MET A 1 -12.94 -13.84 54.17
CA MET A 1 -13.84 -12.76 53.85
C MET A 1 -13.24 -11.94 52.77
N ASP A 2 -13.84 -12.11 51.66
CA ASP A 2 -13.89 -11.36 50.42
C ASP A 2 -12.67 -11.43 49.50
N GLU A 3 -12.45 -12.63 48.96
CA GLU A 3 -11.53 -12.88 47.84
C GLU A 3 -12.12 -12.56 46.43
N TYR A 4 -13.24 -11.83 46.35
CA TYR A 4 -13.96 -11.62 45.06
C TYR A 4 -13.90 -10.20 44.49
N ASN A 5 -13.02 -9.32 45.01
CA ASN A 5 -13.02 -7.92 44.60
C ASN A 5 -11.87 -7.49 43.65
N ILE A 6 -11.15 -8.43 43.07
CA ILE A 6 -10.06 -8.13 42.10
C ILE A 6 -10.56 -8.10 40.66
N LEU A 7 -11.81 -8.53 40.39
CA LEU A 7 -12.31 -8.76 39.02
C LEU A 7 -13.12 -7.59 38.41
N LEU A 8 -13.17 -6.46 39.08
CA LEU A 8 -13.88 -5.27 38.60
C LEU A 8 -13.00 -4.03 38.57
N MET A 9 -11.72 -4.18 38.18
CA MET A 9 -10.97 -3.04 37.70
C MET A 9 -11.60 -2.64 36.35
N PRO A 10 -12.12 -1.42 36.23
CA PRO A 10 -12.84 -1.06 35.02
C PRO A 10 -11.86 -1.10 33.83
N PHE A 11 -12.19 -1.91 32.85
CA PHE A 11 -11.58 -2.04 31.52
C PHE A 11 -11.38 -0.68 30.80
N ARG A 12 -11.65 0.40 31.50
CA ARG A 12 -11.69 1.78 31.00
C ARG A 12 -10.35 2.52 31.07
N ILE A 13 -9.30 1.94 31.68
CA ILE A 13 -8.00 2.64 31.87
C ILE A 13 -7.00 2.37 30.71
N ILE A 14 -7.27 1.43 29.79
CA ILE A 14 -6.28 1.02 28.79
C ILE A 14 -6.34 1.81 27.48
N MET A 15 -7.31 2.70 27.25
CA MET A 15 -7.59 3.28 25.95
C MET A 15 -7.20 4.74 25.76
N THR A 16 -6.38 5.35 26.61
CA THR A 16 -5.89 6.72 26.38
C THR A 16 -4.42 6.82 25.95
N GLY A 17 -3.73 5.70 25.81
CA GLY A 17 -2.36 5.66 25.30
C GLY A 17 -2.32 5.80 23.79
N LYS A 18 -1.85 6.94 23.28
CA LYS A 18 -1.49 7.08 21.87
C LYS A 18 -0.43 6.04 21.53
N LEU A 19 -0.72 5.09 20.63
CA LEU A 19 0.23 4.08 20.20
C LEU A 19 1.50 4.75 19.65
N LYS A 20 2.66 4.38 20.17
CA LYS A 20 3.96 4.88 19.72
C LYS A 20 4.22 4.49 18.26
N TYR A 21 3.90 3.25 17.91
CA TYR A 21 4.02 2.71 16.56
C TYR A 21 2.66 2.29 16.01
N LYS A 22 2.48 2.44 14.71
CA LYS A 22 1.25 2.09 13.98
C LYS A 22 1.59 1.34 12.72
N VAL A 23 0.64 0.61 12.16
CA VAL A 23 0.77 0.00 10.84
C VAL A 23 1.22 1.05 9.83
N ILE A 24 2.20 0.70 9.02
CA ILE A 24 2.76 1.58 7.99
C ILE A 24 1.72 1.76 6.87
N LYS A 25 1.46 3.01 6.50
CA LYS A 25 0.45 3.38 5.48
C LYS A 25 1.01 4.31 4.40
N SER A 26 2.30 4.66 4.47
CA SER A 26 2.94 5.54 3.51
C SER A 26 4.45 5.34 3.51
N ASP A 27 5.11 5.62 2.36
CA ASP A 27 6.57 5.61 2.23
C ASP A 27 7.28 6.49 3.25
N ARG A 28 6.72 7.67 3.50
CA ARG A 28 7.29 8.58 4.49
C ARG A 28 7.37 7.91 5.89
N GLN A 29 6.31 7.22 6.29
CA GLN A 29 6.26 6.50 7.56
C GLN A 29 7.20 5.30 7.55
N TYR A 30 7.27 4.56 6.43
CA TYR A 30 8.21 3.46 6.23
C TYR A 30 9.65 3.91 6.43
N HIS A 31 10.11 4.92 5.70
CA HIS A 31 11.46 5.44 5.84
C HIS A 31 11.75 6.03 7.23
N GLN A 32 10.73 6.58 7.89
CA GLN A 32 10.88 7.02 9.27
C GLN A 32 11.14 5.84 10.20
N TYR A 33 10.40 4.74 10.05
CA TYR A 33 10.56 3.55 10.89
C TYR A 33 11.88 2.82 10.62
N CYS A 34 12.33 2.76 9.36
CA CYS A 34 13.65 2.23 9.02
C CYS A 34 14.77 2.99 9.75
N ARG A 35 14.76 4.32 9.70
CA ARG A 35 15.75 5.14 10.43
C ARG A 35 15.67 4.96 11.95
N MET A 36 14.46 4.81 12.50
CA MET A 36 14.30 4.54 13.94
C MET A 36 14.86 3.18 14.33
N LEU A 37 14.63 2.16 13.49
CA LEU A 37 15.18 0.83 13.69
C LEU A 37 16.70 0.84 13.65
N GLU A 38 17.31 1.50 12.67
CA GLU A 38 18.78 1.69 12.57
C GLU A 38 19.34 2.29 13.86
N GLN A 39 18.76 3.39 14.34
CA GLN A 39 19.19 4.05 15.57
C GLN A 39 19.08 3.15 16.81
N LEU A 40 18.02 2.35 16.91
CA LEU A 40 17.83 1.43 18.03
C LEU A 40 18.81 0.26 18.00
N VAL A 41 19.15 -0.23 16.80
CA VAL A 41 20.14 -1.32 16.62
C VAL A 41 21.55 -0.83 16.96
N GLU A 42 21.90 0.41 16.59
CA GLU A 42 23.20 1.01 16.90
C GLU A 42 23.38 1.30 18.41
N GLN A 43 22.30 1.56 19.14
CA GLN A 43 22.31 1.89 20.56
C GLN A 43 21.33 1.03 21.38
N PRO A 44 21.60 -0.27 21.57
CA PRO A 44 20.62 -1.22 22.14
C PRO A 44 20.46 -1.11 23.68
N THR A 45 20.99 -0.10 24.33
CA THR A 45 21.18 -0.04 25.80
C THR A 45 19.96 0.42 26.61
N ARG A 46 18.81 0.71 26.00
CA ARG A 46 17.62 1.15 26.73
C ARG A 46 16.75 -0.04 27.15
N PRO A 47 16.20 -0.05 28.37
CA PRO A 47 15.15 -1.00 28.72
C PRO A 47 13.98 -0.91 27.71
N GLY A 48 13.55 -2.04 27.14
CA GLY A 48 12.48 -2.10 26.13
C GLY A 48 12.94 -1.87 24.68
N SER A 49 14.20 -1.56 24.40
CA SER A 49 14.70 -1.39 23.03
C SER A 49 14.57 -2.67 22.20
N ARG A 50 14.67 -3.84 22.83
CA ARG A 50 14.50 -5.14 22.15
C ARG A 50 13.09 -5.29 21.60
N ASP A 51 12.06 -5.01 22.40
CA ASP A 51 10.66 -5.11 21.99
C ASP A 51 10.34 -4.07 20.91
N GLU A 52 10.95 -2.87 20.98
CA GLU A 52 10.79 -1.84 19.95
C GLU A 52 11.46 -2.27 18.62
N ILE A 53 12.65 -2.85 18.66
CA ILE A 53 13.35 -3.40 17.48
C ILE A 53 12.48 -4.49 16.84
N GLU A 54 11.99 -5.44 17.63
CA GLU A 54 11.16 -6.53 17.14
C GLU A 54 9.87 -6.03 16.49
N LEU A 55 9.16 -5.13 17.16
CA LEU A 55 7.93 -4.54 16.63
C LEU A 55 8.16 -3.74 15.34
N LEU A 56 9.19 -2.91 15.29
CA LEU A 56 9.52 -2.15 14.07
C LEU A 56 9.90 -3.09 12.92
N THR A 57 10.67 -4.14 13.21
CA THR A 57 11.05 -5.16 12.22
C THR A 57 9.82 -5.83 11.62
N VAL A 58 8.86 -6.25 12.45
CA VAL A 58 7.59 -6.84 11.98
C VAL A 58 6.79 -5.87 11.12
N LEU A 59 6.66 -4.60 11.55
CA LEU A 59 5.89 -3.59 10.80
C LEU A 59 6.54 -3.26 9.44
N ILE A 60 7.87 -3.16 9.39
CA ILE A 60 8.63 -2.91 8.16
C ILE A 60 8.50 -4.10 7.22
N HIS A 61 8.74 -5.32 7.72
CA HIS A 61 8.64 -6.54 6.93
C HIS A 61 7.24 -6.73 6.32
N GLN A 62 6.18 -6.54 7.11
CA GLN A 62 4.80 -6.61 6.62
C GLN A 62 4.54 -5.59 5.49
N TYR A 63 5.11 -4.39 5.58
CA TYR A 63 4.98 -3.39 4.53
C TYR A 63 5.72 -3.80 3.26
N ASP A 64 6.94 -4.35 3.39
CA ASP A 64 7.74 -4.81 2.26
C ASP A 64 7.09 -6.01 1.56
N GLU A 65 6.58 -7.02 2.28
CA GLU A 65 5.86 -8.17 1.70
C GLU A 65 4.68 -7.72 0.84
N VAL A 66 3.85 -6.79 1.34
CA VAL A 66 2.73 -6.26 0.56
C VAL A 66 3.21 -5.55 -0.71
N GLN A 67 4.32 -4.81 -0.66
CA GLN A 67 4.86 -4.14 -1.84
C GLN A 67 5.44 -5.14 -2.86
N ASP A 68 6.07 -6.19 -2.39
CA ASP A 68 6.65 -7.24 -3.25
C ASP A 68 5.55 -8.04 -3.97
N GLU A 69 4.51 -8.48 -3.26
CA GLU A 69 3.34 -9.15 -3.87
C GLU A 69 2.68 -8.28 -4.95
N LEU A 70 2.57 -6.96 -4.72
CA LEU A 70 2.02 -6.02 -5.70
C LEU A 70 2.95 -5.83 -6.92
N SER A 71 4.24 -6.19 -6.81
CA SER A 71 5.21 -6.06 -7.91
C SER A 71 5.02 -7.07 -9.03
N ASP A 72 4.36 -8.19 -8.81
CA ASP A 72 4.18 -9.26 -9.78
C ASP A 72 3.07 -8.96 -10.81
N LEU A 73 2.11 -8.11 -10.46
CA LEU A 73 1.02 -7.71 -11.34
C LEU A 73 1.42 -6.51 -12.20
N ASP A 74 0.99 -6.46 -13.47
CA ASP A 74 1.10 -5.21 -14.21
C ASP A 74 0.18 -4.12 -13.61
N PRO A 75 0.48 -2.83 -13.84
CA PRO A 75 -0.28 -1.74 -13.21
C PRO A 75 -1.78 -1.75 -13.44
N ILE A 76 -2.26 -2.28 -14.57
CA ILE A 76 -3.69 -2.34 -14.88
C ILE A 76 -4.34 -3.54 -14.19
N GLU A 77 -3.67 -4.70 -14.14
CA GLU A 77 -4.15 -5.86 -13.37
C GLU A 77 -4.15 -5.54 -11.87
N LEU A 78 -3.13 -4.85 -11.37
CA LEU A 78 -3.10 -4.35 -10.01
C LEU A 78 -4.30 -3.43 -9.72
N LEU A 79 -4.58 -2.46 -10.61
CA LEU A 79 -5.73 -1.57 -10.48
C LEU A 79 -7.05 -2.37 -10.44
N LYS A 80 -7.22 -3.35 -11.34
CA LYS A 80 -8.39 -4.22 -11.36
C LYS A 80 -8.52 -5.07 -10.10
N SER A 81 -7.42 -5.54 -9.53
CA SER A 81 -7.41 -6.26 -8.24
C SER A 81 -7.94 -5.35 -7.13
N PHE A 82 -7.37 -4.17 -6.97
CA PHE A 82 -7.87 -3.20 -5.99
C PHE A 82 -9.34 -2.83 -6.18
N MET A 83 -9.79 -2.70 -7.43
CA MET A 83 -11.21 -2.45 -7.72
C MET A 83 -12.10 -3.58 -7.20
N ARG A 84 -11.70 -4.85 -7.40
CA ARG A 84 -12.44 -6.02 -6.87
C ARG A 84 -12.46 -6.01 -5.35
N ASP A 85 -11.30 -5.85 -4.71
CA ASP A 85 -11.13 -5.91 -3.26
C ASP A 85 -11.92 -4.81 -2.54
N HIS A 86 -11.99 -3.63 -3.16
CA HIS A 86 -12.74 -2.47 -2.65
C HIS A 86 -14.15 -2.33 -3.22
N GLN A 87 -14.65 -3.33 -3.97
CA GLN A 87 -15.97 -3.33 -4.63
C GLN A 87 -16.21 -2.06 -5.47
N MET A 88 -15.16 -1.56 -6.11
CA MET A 88 -15.19 -0.36 -6.96
C MET A 88 -15.54 -0.73 -8.41
N ASN A 89 -16.33 0.11 -9.05
CA ASN A 89 -16.62 0.05 -10.48
C ASN A 89 -16.01 1.23 -11.25
N GLY A 90 -16.18 1.26 -12.56
CA GLY A 90 -15.66 2.34 -13.41
C GLY A 90 -16.15 3.74 -13.02
N THR A 91 -17.39 3.87 -12.52
CA THR A 91 -17.93 5.16 -12.07
C THR A 91 -17.19 5.65 -10.81
N HIS A 92 -16.88 4.78 -9.87
CA HIS A 92 -16.08 5.13 -8.70
C HIS A 92 -14.67 5.62 -9.10
N LEU A 93 -14.08 5.06 -10.18
CA LEU A 93 -12.80 5.57 -10.70
C LEU A 93 -12.94 6.94 -11.37
N VAL A 94 -14.04 7.20 -12.10
CA VAL A 94 -14.33 8.53 -12.66
C VAL A 94 -14.34 9.58 -11.58
N ASP A 95 -15.08 9.33 -10.50
CA ASP A 95 -15.21 10.25 -9.37
C ASP A 95 -13.87 10.46 -8.64
N LEU A 96 -13.15 9.35 -8.38
CA LEU A 96 -11.84 9.38 -7.71
C LEU A 96 -10.79 10.15 -8.50
N LEU A 97 -10.72 9.87 -9.81
CA LEU A 97 -9.64 10.38 -10.65
C LEU A 97 -9.99 11.75 -11.28
N GLY A 98 -11.27 12.10 -11.36
CA GLY A 98 -11.73 13.32 -12.03
C GLY A 98 -11.51 13.27 -13.53
N ILE A 99 -11.64 12.11 -14.17
CA ILE A 99 -11.46 11.90 -15.61
C ILE A 99 -12.73 11.29 -16.23
N SER A 100 -12.87 11.38 -17.56
CA SER A 100 -14.06 10.88 -18.24
C SER A 100 -14.21 9.35 -18.17
N LYS A 101 -15.44 8.86 -18.25
CA LYS A 101 -15.75 7.43 -18.31
C LYS A 101 -15.04 6.72 -19.47
N GLY A 102 -14.93 7.39 -20.62
CA GLY A 102 -14.20 6.87 -21.79
C GLY A 102 -12.72 6.70 -21.50
N TYR A 103 -12.12 7.66 -20.79
CA TYR A 103 -10.70 7.58 -20.42
C TYR A 103 -10.44 6.45 -19.40
N VAL A 104 -11.31 6.26 -18.39
CA VAL A 104 -11.26 5.13 -17.47
C VAL A 104 -11.33 3.80 -18.24
N SER A 105 -12.29 3.68 -19.17
CA SER A 105 -12.42 2.49 -20.02
C SER A 105 -11.18 2.23 -20.87
N ASP A 106 -10.56 3.27 -21.44
CA ASP A 106 -9.34 3.15 -22.23
C ASP A 106 -8.15 2.65 -21.37
N ILE A 107 -8.03 3.12 -20.12
CA ILE A 107 -7.02 2.64 -19.18
C ILE A 107 -7.23 1.16 -18.88
N LEU A 108 -8.43 0.78 -18.43
CA LEU A 108 -8.74 -0.59 -18.03
C LEU A 108 -8.60 -1.61 -19.18
N ASN A 109 -8.73 -1.16 -20.42
CA ASN A 109 -8.56 -1.97 -21.62
C ASN A 109 -7.18 -1.80 -22.30
N TYR A 110 -6.18 -1.28 -21.59
CA TYR A 110 -4.81 -1.09 -22.12
C TYR A 110 -4.70 -0.20 -23.35
N LYS A 111 -5.70 0.61 -23.67
CA LYS A 111 -5.68 1.53 -24.80
C LYS A 111 -4.91 2.82 -24.50
N LYS A 112 -4.86 3.20 -23.21
CA LYS A 112 -4.12 4.35 -22.69
C LYS A 112 -3.35 4.00 -21.45
N GLY A 113 -2.18 4.62 -21.29
CA GLY A 113 -1.35 4.50 -20.10
C GLY A 113 -1.85 5.36 -18.94
N LEU A 114 -1.36 5.05 -17.75
CA LEU A 114 -1.59 5.83 -16.55
C LEU A 114 -0.76 7.12 -16.60
N SER A 115 -1.40 8.27 -16.46
CA SER A 115 -0.68 9.54 -16.32
C SER A 115 -0.09 9.69 -14.91
N LYS A 116 0.91 10.55 -14.75
CA LYS A 116 1.54 10.81 -13.43
C LYS A 116 0.51 11.23 -12.37
N GLU A 117 -0.50 12.01 -12.76
CA GLU A 117 -1.56 12.44 -11.85
C GLU A 117 -2.46 11.28 -11.45
N VAL A 118 -2.83 10.42 -12.39
CA VAL A 118 -3.61 9.20 -12.13
C VAL A 118 -2.83 8.27 -11.19
N ILE A 119 -1.55 8.02 -11.46
CA ILE A 119 -0.67 7.22 -10.60
C ILE A 119 -0.66 7.76 -9.17
N ARG A 120 -0.47 9.07 -8.99
CA ARG A 120 -0.47 9.71 -7.67
C ARG A 120 -1.80 9.52 -6.94
N LYS A 121 -2.93 9.72 -7.61
CA LYS A 121 -4.26 9.56 -7.01
C LYS A 121 -4.54 8.10 -6.62
N LEU A 122 -4.17 7.15 -7.46
CA LEU A 122 -4.32 5.72 -7.17
C LEU A 122 -3.44 5.28 -6.00
N ALA A 123 -2.16 5.67 -5.99
CA ALA A 123 -1.24 5.38 -4.91
C ALA A 123 -1.73 5.91 -3.55
N LEU A 124 -2.26 7.14 -3.51
CA LEU A 124 -2.87 7.72 -2.32
C LEU A 124 -4.14 6.98 -1.88
N LYS A 125 -5.01 6.62 -2.82
CA LYS A 125 -6.26 5.92 -2.52
C LYS A 125 -6.01 4.54 -1.92
N PHE A 126 -5.13 3.77 -2.55
CA PHE A 126 -4.85 2.39 -2.15
C PHE A 126 -3.69 2.27 -1.15
N LYS A 127 -3.06 3.38 -0.78
CA LYS A 127 -1.96 3.45 0.21
C LYS A 127 -0.76 2.56 -0.16
N VAL A 128 -0.42 2.58 -1.43
CA VAL A 128 0.75 1.90 -1.99
C VAL A 128 1.76 2.89 -2.55
N ARG A 129 2.97 2.44 -2.83
CA ARG A 129 3.99 3.26 -3.49
C ARG A 129 3.57 3.62 -4.91
N GLN A 130 3.98 4.78 -5.41
CA GLN A 130 3.70 5.17 -6.79
C GLN A 130 4.34 4.23 -7.80
N GLU A 131 5.47 3.63 -7.45
CA GLU A 131 6.20 2.62 -8.25
C GLU A 131 5.31 1.43 -8.60
N ALA A 132 4.37 1.04 -7.74
CA ALA A 132 3.41 -0.03 -8.01
C ALA A 132 2.61 0.22 -9.31
N PHE A 133 2.29 1.48 -9.60
CA PHE A 133 1.58 1.89 -10.82
C PHE A 133 2.48 2.49 -11.89
N ASN A 134 3.72 2.89 -11.54
CA ASN A 134 4.68 3.54 -12.44
C ASN A 134 5.69 2.54 -13.01
N ARG A 135 5.23 1.40 -13.48
CA ARG A 135 6.04 0.35 -14.10
C ARG A 135 5.72 0.22 -15.59
N PRO A 136 6.68 -0.21 -16.41
CA PRO A 136 6.42 -0.48 -17.82
C PRO A 136 5.40 -1.61 -18.01
N TYR A 137 4.44 -1.41 -18.90
CA TYR A 137 3.50 -2.45 -19.35
C TYR A 137 3.09 -2.19 -20.80
N ALA A 138 2.66 -3.23 -21.50
CA ALA A 138 2.36 -3.16 -22.92
C ALA A 138 0.93 -2.64 -23.14
N LEU A 139 0.77 -1.58 -23.94
CA LEU A 139 -0.52 -1.11 -24.42
C LEU A 139 -0.99 -1.93 -25.63
N GLU A 140 -2.30 -2.02 -25.85
CA GLU A 140 -2.92 -2.84 -26.91
C GLU A 140 -2.39 -2.50 -28.32
N LYS A 141 -2.07 -1.22 -28.57
CA LYS A 141 -1.51 -0.78 -29.87
C LYS A 141 -0.10 -1.29 -30.12
N SER A 142 0.70 -1.53 -29.09
CA SER A 142 2.06 -2.09 -29.23
C SER A 142 2.03 -3.60 -29.49
N LYS A 143 1.04 -4.32 -28.94
CA LYS A 143 0.84 -5.76 -29.20
C LYS A 143 0.47 -6.06 -30.67
N LYS A 144 -0.28 -5.18 -31.34
CA LYS A 144 -0.56 -5.32 -32.79
C LYS A 144 0.68 -5.09 -33.67
N LYS A 145 1.57 -4.18 -33.32
CA LYS A 145 2.77 -3.86 -34.10
C LYS A 145 3.82 -4.97 -34.01
N SER A 146 3.98 -5.62 -32.86
CA SER A 146 4.89 -6.75 -32.69
C SER A 146 4.43 -8.04 -33.39
N ARG A 147 3.10 -8.24 -33.56
CA ARG A 147 2.57 -9.37 -34.31
C ARG A 147 2.71 -9.22 -35.84
N LEU A 148 2.71 -7.99 -36.36
CA LEU A 148 2.97 -7.75 -37.79
C LEU A 148 4.43 -7.85 -38.18
N SER A 149 5.39 -7.62 -37.27
CA SER A 149 6.82 -7.73 -37.55
C SER A 149 7.38 -9.14 -37.40
N ALA A 150 6.59 -10.09 -36.91
CA ALA A 150 6.99 -11.50 -36.76
C ALA A 150 6.52 -12.42 -37.91
N THR A 151 5.95 -11.86 -38.97
CA THR A 151 5.43 -12.62 -40.13
C THR A 151 6.11 -12.16 -41.43
N THR A 152 7.45 -11.95 -41.39
CA THR A 152 8.25 -11.76 -42.63
C THR A 152 9.43 -12.67 -42.57
#